data_17195adb25a22ffc1d51d56ec44b89db
#
_entry.id   17195adb25a22ffc1d51d56ec44b89db
#
_cell.length_a   1.000
_cell.length_b   1.000
_cell.length_c   1.000
_cell.angle_alpha   90.00
_cell.angle_beta   90.00
_cell.angle_gamma   90.00
#
_symmetry.space_group_name_H-M   'P 1'
#
loop_
_entity.id
_entity.type
_entity.pdbx_description
1 polymer ?
#
loop_
_entity_poly.entity_id
_entity_poly.type
_entity_poly.pdbx_seq_one_letter_code
_entity_poly.pdbx_strand_id
1 'polypeptide(L)'
;MGTQKVLWDAIVMGAGIQGCFTAYHLAKHGKRVLLLEQFFLPHSRGSSHGQSRIIRKAYTEDFYTKMMDESYRIWAQLEQETGTQLHRQTQLLLLALKENPELKTIQATLSRHGIEHEYLSSGELKQRFPNIQFTRGEVGLLDKSGGVLYADKALRVLQEAIRHLGGTVQDGEKVMEIRPGQPVTVKTTSGSYQAKSVIITAGPWTNQLLRHLGIELPLQTLRINVCYWREKVPGSYSVSKAFPCFLSLDLAPHHIYGLPAGEYPGLMKVCYHHGNSVDPEERDCPTAFSDIQDVQILCRFVRDHLPGLRPEPDIMEHCMYTGVCNVASTLEFK
;
A
#
# COMPACT_ATOMS: atom_id res chain seq x y z
N MET A 1 -21.55 32.63 -26.76
CA MET A 1 -21.03 31.41 -27.37
C MET A 1 -21.02 30.34 -26.26
N GLY A 2 -21.93 29.38 -26.30
CA GLY A 2 -21.96 28.31 -25.31
C GLY A 2 -20.73 27.42 -25.49
N THR A 3 -19.89 27.33 -24.49
CA THR A 3 -18.79 26.37 -24.44
C THR A 3 -19.38 24.98 -24.57
N GLN A 4 -19.10 24.30 -25.67
CA GLN A 4 -19.53 22.93 -25.90
C GLN A 4 -18.96 22.08 -24.74
N LYS A 5 -19.85 21.56 -23.86
CA LYS A 5 -19.41 20.74 -22.73
C LYS A 5 -18.70 19.52 -23.27
N VAL A 6 -17.45 19.33 -22.85
CA VAL A 6 -16.64 18.17 -23.22
C VAL A 6 -17.35 16.89 -22.71
N LEU A 7 -17.62 15.97 -23.61
CA LEU A 7 -18.11 14.64 -23.24
C LEU A 7 -16.90 13.70 -23.11
N TRP A 8 -16.61 13.25 -21.89
CA TRP A 8 -15.57 12.31 -21.61
C TRP A 8 -15.97 10.86 -21.94
N ASP A 9 -15.05 10.02 -22.34
CA ASP A 9 -15.31 8.58 -22.47
C ASP A 9 -15.44 7.95 -21.07
N ALA A 10 -14.59 8.41 -20.12
CA ALA A 10 -14.68 7.99 -18.73
C ALA A 10 -14.26 9.10 -17.77
N ILE A 11 -14.91 9.16 -16.61
CA ILE A 11 -14.44 9.91 -15.43
C ILE A 11 -14.04 8.88 -14.37
N VAL A 12 -12.79 8.97 -13.88
CA VAL A 12 -12.25 8.16 -12.79
C VAL A 12 -12.19 9.04 -11.53
N MET A 13 -12.75 8.56 -10.42
CA MET A 13 -12.86 9.31 -9.18
C MET A 13 -11.93 8.76 -8.12
N GLY A 14 -10.89 9.52 -7.77
CA GLY A 14 -9.83 9.17 -6.83
C GLY A 14 -8.52 8.85 -7.55
N ALA A 15 -7.47 9.67 -7.32
CA ALA A 15 -6.15 9.51 -7.90
C ALA A 15 -5.19 8.66 -7.04
N GLY A 16 -5.74 7.68 -6.31
CA GLY A 16 -4.97 6.59 -5.72
C GLY A 16 -4.42 5.64 -6.79
N ILE A 17 -3.73 4.57 -6.36
CA ILE A 17 -3.09 3.63 -7.29
C ILE A 17 -4.08 2.99 -8.27
N GLN A 18 -5.28 2.61 -7.81
CA GLN A 18 -6.31 2.01 -8.65
C GLN A 18 -6.81 2.99 -9.71
N GLY A 19 -7.09 4.24 -9.31
CA GLY A 19 -7.56 5.26 -10.24
C GLY A 19 -6.49 5.70 -11.24
N CYS A 20 -5.25 5.87 -10.79
CA CYS A 20 -4.14 6.21 -11.67
C CYS A 20 -3.89 5.13 -12.73
N PHE A 21 -3.85 3.85 -12.36
CA PHE A 21 -3.70 2.77 -13.34
C PHE A 21 -4.91 2.67 -14.28
N THR A 22 -6.13 2.83 -13.76
CA THR A 22 -7.34 2.85 -14.59
C THR A 22 -7.29 3.96 -15.63
N ALA A 23 -6.98 5.19 -15.20
CA ALA A 23 -6.88 6.34 -16.10
C ALA A 23 -5.72 6.19 -17.10
N TYR A 24 -4.57 5.68 -16.65
CA TYR A 24 -3.42 5.38 -17.51
C TYR A 24 -3.78 4.40 -18.62
N HIS A 25 -4.42 3.27 -18.28
CA HIS A 25 -4.82 2.29 -19.30
C HIS A 25 -5.88 2.83 -20.25
N LEU A 26 -6.87 3.58 -19.77
CA LEU A 26 -7.85 4.24 -20.62
C LEU A 26 -7.19 5.22 -21.59
N ALA A 27 -6.30 6.08 -21.10
CA ALA A 27 -5.57 7.03 -21.95
C ALA A 27 -4.69 6.32 -22.97
N LYS A 28 -3.99 5.25 -22.57
CA LYS A 28 -3.16 4.41 -23.46
C LYS A 28 -3.96 3.77 -24.60
N HIS A 29 -5.26 3.52 -24.37
CA HIS A 29 -6.19 3.05 -25.39
C HIS A 29 -6.94 4.17 -26.13
N GLY A 30 -6.43 5.40 -26.08
CA GLY A 30 -6.97 6.54 -26.81
C GLY A 30 -8.33 7.06 -26.31
N LYS A 31 -8.72 6.70 -25.07
CA LYS A 31 -9.96 7.22 -24.47
C LYS A 31 -9.74 8.61 -23.88
N ARG A 32 -10.71 9.50 -24.06
CA ARG A 32 -10.74 10.78 -23.34
C ARG A 32 -11.11 10.53 -21.89
N VAL A 33 -10.12 10.52 -21.01
CA VAL A 33 -10.28 10.25 -19.58
C VAL A 33 -10.05 11.50 -18.74
N LEU A 34 -10.91 11.68 -17.73
CA LEU A 34 -10.77 12.68 -16.68
C LEU A 34 -10.58 11.93 -15.35
N LEU A 35 -9.43 12.14 -14.71
CA LEU A 35 -9.14 11.67 -13.36
C LEU A 35 -9.37 12.81 -12.39
N LEU A 36 -10.31 12.63 -11.45
CA LEU A 36 -10.65 13.60 -10.42
C LEU A 36 -10.06 13.18 -9.07
N GLU A 37 -9.46 14.12 -8.35
CA GLU A 37 -8.98 13.93 -6.99
C GLU A 37 -9.49 15.06 -6.09
N GLN A 38 -10.01 14.72 -4.91
CA GLN A 38 -10.54 15.72 -4.00
C GLN A 38 -9.49 16.57 -3.30
N PHE A 39 -8.28 16.05 -3.13
CA PHE A 39 -7.16 16.73 -2.49
C PHE A 39 -6.17 17.24 -3.53
N PHE A 40 -5.43 18.29 -3.20
CA PHE A 40 -4.33 18.75 -4.04
C PHE A 40 -3.18 17.74 -4.05
N LEU A 41 -2.67 17.43 -5.22
CA LEU A 41 -1.57 16.47 -5.41
C LEU A 41 -0.19 17.17 -5.30
N PRO A 42 0.80 16.55 -4.66
CA PRO A 42 0.73 15.30 -3.91
C PRO A 42 0.11 15.47 -2.52
N HIS A 43 -0.61 14.46 -2.04
CA HIS A 43 -1.17 14.48 -0.69
C HIS A 43 -0.84 13.18 0.06
N SER A 44 -1.08 13.17 1.38
CA SER A 44 -0.82 12.02 2.28
C SER A 44 -2.09 11.42 2.88
N ARG A 45 -3.26 11.58 2.24
CA ARG A 45 -4.53 11.29 2.90
C ARG A 45 -5.11 9.91 2.63
N GLY A 46 -4.88 9.35 1.45
CA GLY A 46 -5.42 8.04 1.07
C GLY A 46 -4.54 6.86 1.48
N SER A 47 -4.90 5.66 1.02
CA SER A 47 -4.14 4.43 1.26
C SER A 47 -2.89 4.30 0.38
N SER A 48 -2.84 5.01 -0.73
CA SER A 48 -1.76 4.90 -1.73
C SER A 48 -0.60 5.87 -1.48
N HIS A 49 -0.70 6.78 -0.54
CA HIS A 49 0.37 7.72 -0.20
C HIS A 49 1.49 7.06 0.63
N GLY A 50 2.54 7.84 0.92
CA GLY A 50 3.74 7.37 1.59
C GLY A 50 4.78 6.89 0.60
N GLN A 51 6.04 6.83 1.05
CA GLN A 51 7.17 6.68 0.13
C GLN A 51 7.38 5.24 -0.32
N SER A 52 7.01 4.25 0.50
CA SER A 52 7.31 2.85 0.20
C SER A 52 6.17 1.88 0.50
N ARG A 53 6.19 0.74 -0.20
CA ARG A 53 5.40 -0.48 0.05
C ARG A 53 6.29 -1.70 -0.12
N ILE A 54 5.92 -2.80 0.52
CA ILE A 54 6.50 -4.11 0.23
C ILE A 54 5.82 -4.68 -1.01
N ILE A 55 6.63 -5.08 -2.00
CA ILE A 55 6.18 -5.91 -3.12
C ILE A 55 6.71 -7.32 -2.91
N ARG A 56 5.88 -8.35 -3.18
CA ARG A 56 6.21 -9.73 -2.86
C ARG A 56 5.41 -10.72 -3.71
N LYS A 57 5.85 -11.98 -3.75
CA LYS A 57 5.07 -13.11 -4.27
C LYS A 57 4.59 -14.05 -3.16
N ALA A 58 5.07 -13.85 -1.94
CA ALA A 58 4.76 -14.66 -0.76
C ALA A 58 3.36 -14.33 -0.21
N TYR A 59 2.34 -15.07 -0.65
CA TYR A 59 0.96 -14.99 -0.18
C TYR A 59 0.43 -16.37 0.20
N THR A 60 -0.55 -16.41 1.10
CA THR A 60 -1.28 -17.63 1.45
C THR A 60 -2.17 -18.09 0.29
N GLU A 61 -2.80 -17.14 -0.41
CA GLU A 61 -3.74 -17.38 -1.50
C GLU A 61 -3.02 -17.48 -2.85
N ASP A 62 -3.20 -18.60 -3.53
CA ASP A 62 -2.61 -18.88 -4.83
C ASP A 62 -2.87 -17.80 -5.87
N PHE A 63 -4.07 -17.23 -5.87
CA PHE A 63 -4.45 -16.26 -6.90
C PHE A 63 -3.65 -14.96 -6.79
N TYR A 64 -3.32 -14.49 -5.56
CA TYR A 64 -2.45 -13.32 -5.40
C TYR A 64 -1.05 -13.61 -5.92
N THR A 65 -0.46 -14.75 -5.52
CA THR A 65 0.87 -15.16 -5.99
C THR A 65 0.92 -15.21 -7.53
N LYS A 66 -0.13 -15.77 -8.16
CA LYS A 66 -0.24 -15.88 -9.62
C LYS A 66 -0.37 -14.51 -10.30
N MET A 67 -1.12 -13.57 -9.72
CA MET A 67 -1.27 -12.22 -10.26
C MET A 67 0.03 -11.42 -10.21
N MET A 68 0.94 -11.74 -9.29
CA MET A 68 2.17 -10.98 -9.12
C MET A 68 3.13 -11.06 -10.29
N ASP A 69 3.12 -12.13 -11.08
CA ASP A 69 3.96 -12.22 -12.28
C ASP A 69 3.61 -11.12 -13.30
N GLU A 70 2.33 -10.86 -13.48
CA GLU A 70 1.87 -9.76 -14.32
C GLU A 70 2.15 -8.40 -13.67
N SER A 71 1.93 -8.27 -12.37
CA SER A 71 2.21 -7.04 -11.63
C SER A 71 3.67 -6.62 -11.75
N TYR A 72 4.63 -7.55 -11.59
CA TYR A 72 6.06 -7.24 -11.76
C TYR A 72 6.39 -6.80 -13.19
N ARG A 73 5.76 -7.41 -14.21
CA ARG A 73 5.93 -7.00 -15.60
C ARG A 73 5.39 -5.59 -15.87
N ILE A 74 4.23 -5.27 -15.30
CA ILE A 74 3.62 -3.93 -15.42
C ILE A 74 4.52 -2.87 -14.77
N TRP A 75 5.06 -3.14 -13.58
CA TRP A 75 6.00 -2.23 -12.91
C TRP A 75 7.28 -2.03 -13.73
N ALA A 76 7.88 -3.11 -14.23
CA ALA A 76 9.08 -3.02 -15.07
C ALA A 76 8.82 -2.26 -16.38
N GLN A 77 7.66 -2.46 -17.00
CA GLN A 77 7.26 -1.71 -18.18
C GLN A 77 7.13 -0.21 -17.89
N LEU A 78 6.51 0.15 -16.77
CA LEU A 78 6.34 1.54 -16.37
C LEU A 78 7.70 2.19 -16.06
N GLU A 79 8.63 1.48 -15.42
CA GLU A 79 10.02 1.92 -15.22
C GLU A 79 10.71 2.22 -16.55
N GLN A 80 10.57 1.31 -17.52
CA GLN A 80 11.16 1.48 -18.85
C GLN A 80 10.56 2.67 -19.61
N GLU A 81 9.23 2.82 -19.58
CA GLU A 81 8.52 3.91 -20.28
C GLU A 81 8.85 5.29 -19.71
N THR A 82 9.17 5.37 -18.42
CA THR A 82 9.33 6.65 -17.70
C THR A 82 10.77 6.96 -17.29
N GLY A 83 11.68 6.00 -17.43
CA GLY A 83 13.06 6.13 -16.97
C GLY A 83 13.22 6.28 -15.45
N THR A 84 12.17 5.96 -14.69
CA THR A 84 12.15 6.15 -13.23
C THR A 84 12.15 4.81 -12.52
N GLN A 85 13.11 4.58 -11.63
CA GLN A 85 13.12 3.38 -10.80
C GLN A 85 11.98 3.41 -9.79
N LEU A 86 11.05 2.44 -9.88
CA LEU A 86 9.88 2.30 -9.03
C LEU A 86 9.99 1.13 -8.06
N HIS A 87 10.83 0.14 -8.38
CA HIS A 87 11.03 -1.06 -7.59
C HIS A 87 12.51 -1.29 -7.28
N ARG A 88 12.78 -1.79 -6.08
CA ARG A 88 14.11 -2.25 -5.67
C ARG A 88 13.98 -3.60 -4.98
N GLN A 89 14.56 -4.63 -5.58
CA GLN A 89 14.63 -5.96 -5.00
C GLN A 89 15.57 -5.95 -3.79
N THR A 90 15.00 -6.21 -2.61
CA THR A 90 15.71 -6.30 -1.32
C THR A 90 15.50 -7.64 -0.64
N GLN A 91 14.73 -8.51 -1.26
CA GLN A 91 14.14 -9.72 -0.69
C GLN A 91 13.08 -9.41 0.37
N LEU A 92 12.26 -10.41 0.71
CA LEU A 92 11.34 -10.36 1.86
C LEU A 92 11.60 -11.56 2.76
N LEU A 93 11.93 -11.28 4.02
CA LEU A 93 12.07 -12.28 5.07
C LEU A 93 10.76 -12.42 5.85
N LEU A 94 10.08 -13.56 5.73
CA LEU A 94 8.98 -13.91 6.60
C LEU A 94 9.54 -14.61 7.84
N LEU A 95 9.15 -14.13 9.02
CA LEU A 95 9.59 -14.63 10.33
C LEU A 95 8.41 -15.25 11.06
N ALA A 96 8.57 -16.45 11.58
CA ALA A 96 7.56 -17.11 12.36
C ALA A 96 8.15 -18.16 13.31
N LEU A 97 7.35 -18.67 14.23
CA LEU A 97 7.67 -19.87 14.98
C LEU A 97 7.61 -21.09 14.04
N LYS A 98 8.43 -22.11 14.32
CA LYS A 98 8.66 -23.27 13.44
C LYS A 98 7.38 -23.95 12.93
N GLU A 99 6.35 -24.03 13.76
CA GLU A 99 5.11 -24.73 13.41
C GLU A 99 3.99 -23.82 12.89
N ASN A 100 4.31 -22.55 12.60
CA ASN A 100 3.33 -21.60 12.11
C ASN A 100 2.63 -22.09 10.83
N PRO A 101 1.29 -22.23 10.81
CA PRO A 101 0.56 -22.78 9.67
C PRO A 101 0.55 -21.83 8.47
N GLU A 102 0.54 -20.52 8.70
CA GLU A 102 0.58 -19.52 7.63
C GLU A 102 1.89 -19.58 6.87
N LEU A 103 3.05 -19.64 7.58
CA LEU A 103 4.36 -19.78 6.95
C LEU A 103 4.44 -21.03 6.07
N LYS A 104 3.91 -22.17 6.56
CA LYS A 104 3.86 -23.43 5.80
C LYS A 104 3.00 -23.31 4.55
N THR A 105 1.86 -22.63 4.65
CA THR A 105 0.97 -22.38 3.50
C THR A 105 1.64 -21.50 2.46
N ILE A 106 2.30 -20.41 2.88
CA ILE A 106 3.04 -19.52 1.98
C ILE A 106 4.17 -20.30 1.29
N GLN A 107 4.95 -21.10 2.03
CA GLN A 107 6.02 -21.92 1.46
C GLN A 107 5.48 -22.90 0.40
N ALA A 108 4.37 -23.58 0.70
CA ALA A 108 3.73 -24.50 -0.23
C ALA A 108 3.25 -23.77 -1.50
N THR A 109 2.70 -22.56 -1.34
CA THR A 109 2.25 -21.71 -2.46
C THR A 109 3.43 -21.30 -3.35
N LEU A 110 4.51 -20.79 -2.77
CA LEU A 110 5.73 -20.42 -3.51
C LEU A 110 6.31 -21.63 -4.26
N SER A 111 6.40 -22.80 -3.61
CA SER A 111 6.88 -24.05 -4.23
C SER A 111 6.03 -24.48 -5.40
N ARG A 112 4.69 -24.44 -5.25
CA ARG A 112 3.74 -24.83 -6.29
C ARG A 112 3.83 -23.95 -7.54
N HIS A 113 4.13 -22.66 -7.37
CA HIS A 113 4.30 -21.72 -8.46
C HIS A 113 5.75 -21.61 -8.97
N GLY A 114 6.67 -22.45 -8.47
CA GLY A 114 8.08 -22.44 -8.89
C GLY A 114 8.83 -21.13 -8.55
N ILE A 115 8.36 -20.41 -7.52
CA ILE A 115 8.97 -19.15 -7.11
C ILE A 115 10.19 -19.44 -6.23
N GLU A 116 11.31 -18.82 -6.56
CA GLU A 116 12.56 -19.00 -5.84
C GLU A 116 12.47 -18.46 -4.40
N HIS A 117 12.60 -19.35 -3.45
CA HIS A 117 12.56 -19.04 -2.02
C HIS A 117 13.52 -19.94 -1.24
N GLU A 118 13.80 -19.56 0.00
CA GLU A 118 14.74 -20.29 0.86
C GLU A 118 14.15 -20.38 2.27
N TYR A 119 14.08 -21.59 2.81
CA TYR A 119 13.74 -21.80 4.21
C TYR A 119 15.01 -21.72 5.07
N LEU A 120 14.96 -20.93 6.14
CA LEU A 120 16.07 -20.71 7.05
C LEU A 120 15.73 -21.21 8.45
N SER A 121 16.59 -22.11 8.95
CA SER A 121 16.56 -22.54 10.33
C SER A 121 16.93 -21.39 11.28
N SER A 122 16.64 -21.53 12.57
CA SER A 122 17.00 -20.54 13.58
C SER A 122 18.53 -20.25 13.63
N GLY A 123 19.36 -21.25 13.34
CA GLY A 123 20.82 -21.07 13.25
C GLY A 123 21.23 -20.23 12.06
N GLU A 124 20.68 -20.52 10.88
CA GLU A 124 20.94 -19.77 9.64
C GLU A 124 20.43 -18.33 9.72
N LEU A 125 19.26 -18.10 10.34
CA LEU A 125 18.74 -16.76 10.60
C LEU A 125 19.74 -15.91 11.41
N LYS A 126 20.24 -16.44 12.52
CA LYS A 126 21.20 -15.74 13.39
C LYS A 126 22.50 -15.40 12.66
N GLN A 127 22.97 -16.30 11.81
CA GLN A 127 24.19 -16.07 11.02
C GLN A 127 23.98 -15.03 9.93
N ARG A 128 22.84 -15.09 9.23
CA ARG A 128 22.57 -14.25 8.05
C ARG A 128 22.06 -12.85 8.40
N PHE A 129 21.31 -12.73 9.49
CA PHE A 129 20.70 -11.47 9.94
C PHE A 129 21.10 -11.13 11.39
N PRO A 130 22.38 -10.85 11.66
CA PRO A 130 22.88 -10.61 13.02
C PRO A 130 22.29 -9.35 13.68
N ASN A 131 21.67 -8.46 12.90
CA ASN A 131 20.99 -7.27 13.38
C ASN A 131 19.55 -7.54 13.86
N ILE A 132 19.06 -8.77 13.72
CA ILE A 132 17.77 -9.22 14.25
C ILE A 132 18.01 -10.22 15.38
N GLN A 133 17.36 -10.03 16.52
CA GLN A 133 17.41 -10.99 17.63
C GLN A 133 16.31 -12.03 17.49
N PHE A 134 16.69 -13.30 17.55
CA PHE A 134 15.84 -14.47 17.48
C PHE A 134 15.89 -15.17 18.84
N THR A 135 14.84 -15.04 19.65
CA THR A 135 14.81 -15.48 21.06
C THR A 135 13.90 -16.68 21.32
N ARG A 136 12.98 -17.00 20.41
CA ARG A 136 11.92 -17.99 20.60
C ARG A 136 12.05 -19.21 19.67
N GLY A 137 13.21 -19.38 19.00
CA GLY A 137 13.41 -20.45 18.03
C GLY A 137 12.74 -20.19 16.69
N GLU A 138 12.66 -18.92 16.31
CA GLU A 138 12.08 -18.48 15.05
C GLU A 138 12.77 -19.12 13.86
N VAL A 139 12.01 -19.31 12.80
CA VAL A 139 12.47 -19.74 11.47
C VAL A 139 12.13 -18.68 10.45
N GLY A 140 12.77 -18.73 9.29
CA GLY A 140 12.56 -17.78 8.21
C GLY A 140 12.17 -18.44 6.91
N LEU A 141 11.39 -17.73 6.11
CA LEU A 141 11.14 -18.02 4.70
C LEU A 141 11.52 -16.78 3.90
N LEU A 142 12.48 -16.90 3.01
CA LEU A 142 12.98 -15.79 2.22
C LEU A 142 12.41 -15.84 0.80
N ASP A 143 11.51 -14.91 0.48
CA ASP A 143 11.07 -14.64 -0.89
C ASP A 143 12.11 -13.76 -1.58
N LYS A 144 12.88 -14.37 -2.52
CA LYS A 144 13.95 -13.66 -3.21
C LYS A 144 13.46 -12.57 -4.16
N SER A 145 12.21 -12.67 -4.61
CA SER A 145 11.59 -11.66 -5.48
C SER A 145 11.09 -10.43 -4.73
N GLY A 146 10.95 -10.52 -3.41
CA GLY A 146 10.43 -9.45 -2.57
C GLY A 146 11.30 -8.19 -2.57
N GLY A 147 10.71 -7.05 -2.24
CA GLY A 147 11.45 -5.79 -2.18
C GLY A 147 10.60 -4.58 -1.84
N VAL A 148 11.17 -3.42 -2.11
CA VAL A 148 10.56 -2.10 -1.90
C VAL A 148 10.00 -1.56 -3.19
N LEU A 149 8.72 -1.17 -3.19
CA LEU A 149 8.08 -0.37 -4.23
C LEU A 149 8.01 1.09 -3.76
N TYR A 150 8.48 2.03 -4.57
CA TYR A 150 8.45 3.47 -4.29
C TYR A 150 7.08 4.04 -4.67
N ALA A 151 6.14 4.00 -3.72
CA ALA A 151 4.73 4.26 -3.96
C ALA A 151 4.45 5.71 -4.37
N ASP A 152 5.10 6.69 -3.73
CA ASP A 152 4.97 8.11 -4.08
C ASP A 152 5.48 8.42 -5.49
N LYS A 153 6.63 7.82 -5.88
CA LYS A 153 7.17 7.92 -7.23
C LYS A 153 6.23 7.29 -8.24
N ALA A 154 5.68 6.11 -7.92
CA ALA A 154 4.76 5.40 -8.79
C ALA A 154 3.50 6.22 -9.10
N LEU A 155 2.89 6.86 -8.08
CA LEU A 155 1.73 7.74 -8.29
C LEU A 155 2.08 8.94 -9.16
N ARG A 156 3.21 9.62 -8.89
CA ARG A 156 3.65 10.78 -9.66
C ARG A 156 3.87 10.43 -11.13
N VAL A 157 4.61 9.35 -11.36
CA VAL A 157 4.92 8.88 -12.71
C VAL A 157 3.65 8.50 -13.48
N LEU A 158 2.70 7.82 -12.83
CA LEU A 158 1.41 7.49 -13.47
C LEU A 158 0.61 8.75 -13.81
N GLN A 159 0.55 9.74 -12.91
CA GLN A 159 -0.14 11.00 -13.16
C GLN A 159 0.48 11.78 -14.33
N GLU A 160 1.82 11.79 -14.43
CA GLU A 160 2.54 12.39 -15.56
C GLU A 160 2.28 11.61 -16.87
N ALA A 161 2.34 10.27 -16.82
CA ALA A 161 2.07 9.43 -17.98
C ALA A 161 0.63 9.60 -18.49
N ILE A 162 -0.36 9.74 -17.62
CA ILE A 162 -1.75 10.03 -17.99
C ILE A 162 -1.81 11.34 -18.80
N ARG A 163 -1.15 12.40 -18.32
CA ARG A 163 -1.14 13.70 -19.01
C ARG A 163 -0.43 13.63 -20.36
N HIS A 164 0.70 12.93 -20.45
CA HIS A 164 1.44 12.74 -21.72
C HIS A 164 0.61 11.96 -22.76
N LEU A 165 -0.24 11.02 -22.30
CA LEU A 165 -1.15 10.26 -23.16
C LEU A 165 -2.43 11.04 -23.53
N GLY A 166 -2.55 12.31 -23.15
CA GLY A 166 -3.71 13.16 -23.44
C GLY A 166 -4.87 13.04 -22.45
N GLY A 167 -4.70 12.29 -21.36
CA GLY A 167 -5.67 12.27 -20.25
C GLY A 167 -5.57 13.53 -19.41
N THR A 168 -6.63 13.85 -18.70
CA THR A 168 -6.69 15.03 -17.81
C THR A 168 -6.71 14.55 -16.36
N VAL A 169 -5.82 15.13 -15.53
CA VAL A 169 -5.79 14.93 -14.07
C VAL A 169 -6.14 16.27 -13.41
N GLN A 170 -7.24 16.29 -12.68
CA GLN A 170 -7.72 17.45 -11.94
C GLN A 170 -7.80 17.13 -10.46
N ASP A 171 -7.06 17.87 -9.66
CA ASP A 171 -7.00 17.79 -8.22
C ASP A 171 -7.71 18.99 -7.56
N GLY A 172 -7.98 18.89 -6.24
CA GLY A 172 -8.84 19.84 -5.54
C GLY A 172 -10.32 19.74 -5.93
N GLU A 173 -10.72 18.69 -6.64
CA GLU A 173 -12.05 18.50 -7.23
C GLU A 173 -12.86 17.43 -6.45
N LYS A 174 -13.46 17.83 -5.33
CA LYS A 174 -14.33 16.91 -4.57
C LYS A 174 -15.61 16.65 -5.35
N VAL A 175 -15.88 15.36 -5.62
CA VAL A 175 -17.16 14.93 -6.22
C VAL A 175 -18.26 15.05 -5.16
N MET A 176 -19.31 15.81 -5.49
CA MET A 176 -20.44 16.11 -4.60
C MET A 176 -21.67 15.28 -4.95
N GLU A 177 -21.88 14.97 -6.23
CA GLU A 177 -23.06 14.26 -6.70
C GLU A 177 -22.75 13.52 -8.01
N ILE A 178 -23.24 12.29 -8.12
CA ILE A 178 -23.26 11.51 -9.35
C ILE A 178 -24.72 11.33 -9.76
N ARG A 179 -25.07 11.79 -10.97
CA ARG A 179 -26.39 11.60 -11.57
C ARG A 179 -26.30 10.56 -12.67
N PRO A 180 -26.84 9.35 -12.45
CA PRO A 180 -26.96 8.34 -13.49
C PRO A 180 -27.72 8.89 -14.71
N GLY A 181 -27.36 8.39 -15.88
CA GLY A 181 -27.99 8.79 -17.16
C GLY A 181 -27.06 8.51 -18.34
N GLN A 182 -27.51 8.87 -19.54
CA GLN A 182 -26.72 8.81 -20.75
C GLN A 182 -26.70 10.19 -21.43
N PRO A 183 -25.65 11.00 -21.17
CA PRO A 183 -24.45 10.73 -20.39
C PRO A 183 -24.64 10.81 -18.87
N VAL A 184 -23.76 10.16 -18.10
CA VAL A 184 -23.65 10.34 -16.66
C VAL A 184 -23.15 11.76 -16.37
N THR A 185 -23.73 12.40 -15.35
CA THR A 185 -23.29 13.74 -14.92
C THR A 185 -22.63 13.64 -13.53
N VAL A 186 -21.42 14.17 -13.41
CA VAL A 186 -20.66 14.27 -12.17
C VAL A 186 -20.55 15.74 -11.79
N LYS A 187 -21.04 16.10 -10.60
CA LYS A 187 -20.87 17.44 -10.03
C LYS A 187 -19.72 17.43 -9.02
N THR A 188 -18.88 18.41 -9.10
CA THR A 188 -17.78 18.65 -8.18
C THR A 188 -17.96 19.98 -7.46
N THR A 189 -16.99 20.31 -6.62
CA THR A 189 -16.95 21.62 -5.93
C THR A 189 -16.82 22.78 -6.89
N SER A 190 -16.19 22.63 -8.07
CA SER A 190 -15.91 23.71 -9.02
C SER A 190 -16.78 23.66 -10.27
N GLY A 191 -17.45 22.53 -10.57
CA GLY A 191 -18.19 22.43 -11.82
C GLY A 191 -19.01 21.15 -12.02
N SER A 192 -19.29 20.87 -13.29
CA SER A 192 -20.06 19.71 -13.70
C SER A 192 -19.48 19.12 -14.97
N TYR A 193 -19.25 17.82 -14.96
CA TYR A 193 -18.64 17.04 -16.05
C TYR A 193 -19.63 15.99 -16.55
N GLN A 194 -19.52 15.63 -17.83
CA GLN A 194 -20.34 14.58 -18.44
C GLN A 194 -19.46 13.50 -19.06
N ALA A 195 -19.83 12.24 -18.85
CA ALA A 195 -19.09 11.10 -19.39
C ALA A 195 -20.05 9.99 -19.86
N LYS A 196 -19.52 9.10 -20.70
CA LYS A 196 -20.21 7.85 -21.07
C LYS A 196 -20.24 6.86 -19.90
N SER A 197 -19.15 6.86 -19.09
CA SER A 197 -19.00 5.96 -17.94
C SER A 197 -18.28 6.67 -16.79
N VAL A 198 -18.52 6.19 -15.56
CA VAL A 198 -17.79 6.59 -14.36
C VAL A 198 -17.19 5.39 -13.67
N ILE A 199 -15.99 5.54 -13.12
CA ILE A 199 -15.28 4.51 -12.36
C ILE A 199 -14.94 5.11 -11.00
N ILE A 200 -15.41 4.45 -9.93
CA ILE A 200 -15.22 4.90 -8.56
C ILE A 200 -14.02 4.14 -7.96
N THR A 201 -12.95 4.87 -7.67
CA THR A 201 -11.71 4.38 -7.06
C THR A 201 -11.34 5.22 -5.85
N ALA A 202 -12.37 5.64 -5.10
CA ALA A 202 -12.27 6.63 -4.03
C ALA A 202 -11.73 6.07 -2.69
N GLY A 203 -11.27 4.80 -2.67
CA GLY A 203 -10.69 4.17 -1.48
C GLY A 203 -11.59 4.32 -0.25
N PRO A 204 -11.08 4.90 0.86
CA PRO A 204 -11.85 5.08 2.10
C PRO A 204 -13.15 5.89 1.94
N TRP A 205 -13.26 6.75 0.94
CA TRP A 205 -14.42 7.62 0.68
C TRP A 205 -15.46 6.98 -0.24
N THR A 206 -15.29 5.72 -0.66
CA THR A 206 -16.18 5.07 -1.63
C THR A 206 -17.63 5.06 -1.17
N ASN A 207 -17.92 4.65 0.08
CA ASN A 207 -19.29 4.61 0.58
C ASN A 207 -19.94 6.01 0.69
N GLN A 208 -19.15 7.06 0.91
CA GLN A 208 -19.67 8.44 0.91
C GLN A 208 -20.21 8.83 -0.47
N LEU A 209 -19.50 8.48 -1.54
CA LEU A 209 -19.93 8.72 -2.92
C LEU A 209 -21.14 7.85 -3.30
N LEU A 210 -21.13 6.58 -2.91
CA LEU A 210 -22.18 5.62 -3.25
C LEU A 210 -23.51 5.87 -2.50
N ARG A 211 -23.45 6.48 -1.31
CA ARG A 211 -24.64 6.78 -0.48
C ARG A 211 -25.68 7.58 -1.25
N HIS A 212 -25.28 8.54 -2.09
CA HIS A 212 -26.19 9.31 -2.93
C HIS A 212 -26.88 8.48 -4.02
N LEU A 213 -26.36 7.31 -4.33
CA LEU A 213 -26.93 6.36 -5.29
C LEU A 213 -27.78 5.26 -4.59
N GLY A 214 -27.92 5.34 -3.26
CA GLY A 214 -28.59 4.30 -2.47
C GLY A 214 -27.82 2.99 -2.41
N ILE A 215 -26.50 3.01 -2.65
CA ILE A 215 -25.62 1.83 -2.62
C ILE A 215 -24.72 1.93 -1.41
N GLU A 216 -24.61 0.83 -0.66
CA GLU A 216 -23.67 0.66 0.43
C GLU A 216 -22.87 -0.63 0.23
N LEU A 217 -21.56 -0.52 0.26
CA LEU A 217 -20.65 -1.67 0.21
C LEU A 217 -20.19 -2.04 1.62
N PRO A 218 -19.90 -3.31 1.91
CA PRO A 218 -19.43 -3.75 3.21
C PRO A 218 -17.97 -3.34 3.45
N LEU A 219 -17.71 -2.04 3.41
CA LEU A 219 -16.37 -1.47 3.57
C LEU A 219 -16.16 -0.95 4.98
N GLN A 220 -15.01 -1.28 5.54
CA GLN A 220 -14.53 -0.72 6.79
C GLN A 220 -13.24 0.07 6.54
N THR A 221 -13.22 1.30 7.02
CA THR A 221 -12.01 2.14 6.99
C THR A 221 -11.28 2.03 8.31
N LEU A 222 -9.97 1.77 8.23
CA LEU A 222 -9.07 1.65 9.39
C LEU A 222 -7.97 2.70 9.31
N ARG A 223 -7.63 3.30 10.44
CA ARG A 223 -6.44 4.14 10.60
C ARG A 223 -5.29 3.28 11.10
N ILE A 224 -4.16 3.33 10.41
CA ILE A 224 -2.96 2.54 10.68
C ILE A 224 -1.83 3.47 11.10
N ASN A 225 -1.11 3.12 12.13
CA ASN A 225 0.10 3.83 12.54
C ASN A 225 1.29 3.42 11.67
N VAL A 226 1.95 4.41 11.07
CA VAL A 226 3.19 4.23 10.30
C VAL A 226 4.32 4.80 11.12
N CYS A 227 5.18 3.93 11.65
CA CYS A 227 6.23 4.32 12.60
C CYS A 227 7.62 4.19 11.98
N TYR A 228 8.49 5.17 12.27
CA TYR A 228 9.88 5.22 11.83
C TYR A 228 10.80 5.28 13.04
N TRP A 229 11.79 4.40 13.06
CA TRP A 229 12.63 4.09 14.22
C TRP A 229 14.08 4.46 13.95
N ARG A 230 14.70 5.24 14.85
CA ARG A 230 16.07 5.72 14.72
C ARG A 230 17.07 4.58 14.87
N GLU A 231 17.95 4.42 13.86
CA GLU A 231 19.13 3.56 13.97
C GLU A 231 20.08 4.13 15.03
N LYS A 232 20.57 3.27 15.95
CA LYS A 232 21.63 3.63 16.90
C LYS A 232 22.96 3.84 16.19
N VAL A 233 23.21 3.04 15.14
CA VAL A 233 24.35 3.17 14.24
C VAL A 233 23.79 3.38 12.83
N PRO A 234 23.96 4.57 12.24
CA PRO A 234 23.43 4.87 10.93
C PRO A 234 23.84 3.85 9.85
N GLY A 235 22.86 3.41 9.06
CA GLY A 235 23.04 2.46 7.98
C GLY A 235 23.04 0.99 8.38
N SER A 236 22.85 0.64 9.66
CA SER A 236 22.85 -0.76 10.11
C SER A 236 21.66 -1.57 9.56
N TYR A 237 20.53 -0.92 9.25
CA TYR A 237 19.35 -1.52 8.63
C TYR A 237 19.11 -1.03 7.20
N SER A 238 20.14 -0.57 6.52
CA SER A 238 20.02 -0.04 5.16
C SER A 238 20.07 -1.13 4.10
N VAL A 239 19.52 -0.82 2.93
CA VAL A 239 19.63 -1.68 1.73
C VAL A 239 21.09 -1.91 1.33
N SER A 240 21.99 -0.94 1.56
CA SER A 240 23.43 -1.08 1.28
C SER A 240 24.11 -2.16 2.15
N LYS A 241 23.50 -2.52 3.26
CA LYS A 241 23.90 -3.63 4.13
C LYS A 241 23.12 -4.93 3.86
N ALA A 242 22.43 -4.99 2.71
CA ALA A 242 21.59 -6.12 2.31
C ALA A 242 20.47 -6.46 3.34
N PHE A 243 20.00 -5.47 4.11
CA PHE A 243 18.91 -5.69 5.03
C PHE A 243 17.61 -5.85 4.22
N PRO A 244 16.83 -6.94 4.41
CA PRO A 244 15.62 -7.20 3.64
C PRO A 244 14.43 -6.41 4.15
N CYS A 245 13.35 -6.38 3.37
CA CYS A 245 12.03 -6.22 3.98
C CYS A 245 11.73 -7.43 4.86
N PHE A 246 10.95 -7.25 5.92
CA PHE A 246 10.51 -8.39 6.73
C PHE A 246 9.03 -8.34 7.06
N LEU A 247 8.46 -9.51 7.34
CA LEU A 247 7.11 -9.71 7.84
C LEU A 247 7.15 -10.76 8.96
N SER A 248 6.81 -10.36 10.16
CA SER A 248 6.65 -11.25 11.31
C SER A 248 5.20 -11.68 11.43
N LEU A 249 4.93 -12.98 11.43
CA LEU A 249 3.58 -13.54 11.33
C LEU A 249 2.92 -13.75 12.70
N ASP A 250 3.67 -14.19 13.73
CA ASP A 250 3.12 -14.64 15.01
C ASP A 250 3.93 -14.21 16.26
N LEU A 251 4.81 -13.24 16.13
CA LEU A 251 5.56 -12.70 17.28
C LEU A 251 4.78 -11.61 18.03
N ALA A 252 3.63 -11.18 17.49
CA ALA A 252 2.65 -10.28 18.07
C ALA A 252 1.23 -10.75 17.69
N PRO A 253 0.16 -10.20 18.30
CA PRO A 253 -1.22 -10.58 17.96
C PRO A 253 -1.58 -10.41 16.48
N HIS A 254 -1.02 -9.42 15.81
CA HIS A 254 -1.11 -9.21 14.36
C HIS A 254 0.28 -9.09 13.76
N HIS A 255 0.38 -9.19 12.44
CA HIS A 255 1.65 -9.11 11.73
C HIS A 255 2.38 -7.80 12.02
N ILE A 256 3.71 -7.88 12.11
CA ILE A 256 4.58 -6.71 12.13
C ILE A 256 5.45 -6.76 10.87
N TYR A 257 5.54 -5.66 10.16
CA TYR A 257 6.36 -5.57 8.96
C TYR A 257 7.37 -4.44 9.07
N GLY A 258 8.48 -4.60 8.37
CA GLY A 258 9.49 -3.55 8.29
C GLY A 258 10.14 -3.47 6.92
N LEU A 259 10.57 -2.26 6.60
CA LEU A 259 11.31 -1.95 5.38
C LEU A 259 12.65 -1.35 5.75
N PRO A 260 13.71 -1.65 4.97
CA PRO A 260 15.04 -1.06 5.20
C PRO A 260 15.00 0.47 5.31
N ALA A 261 15.92 1.03 6.08
CA ALA A 261 16.07 2.48 6.20
C ALA A 261 16.32 3.11 4.82
N GLY A 262 15.50 4.09 4.43
CA GLY A 262 15.57 4.70 3.11
C GLY A 262 14.61 5.86 2.87
N GLU A 263 13.47 5.92 3.55
CA GLU A 263 12.50 7.01 3.42
C GLU A 263 12.98 8.28 4.13
N TYR A 264 13.43 8.14 5.36
CA TYR A 264 14.04 9.18 6.18
C TYR A 264 15.48 8.77 6.53
N PRO A 265 16.46 9.68 6.45
CA PRO A 265 17.84 9.35 6.77
C PRO A 265 18.02 8.79 8.19
N GLY A 266 18.56 7.56 8.28
CA GLY A 266 18.81 6.87 9.54
C GLY A 266 17.55 6.41 10.29
N LEU A 267 16.40 6.35 9.62
CA LEU A 267 15.15 5.82 10.17
C LEU A 267 14.72 4.57 9.39
N MET A 268 14.45 3.50 10.11
CA MET A 268 13.84 2.28 9.59
C MET A 268 12.33 2.32 9.81
N LYS A 269 11.56 1.94 8.81
CA LYS A 269 10.11 1.79 8.91
C LYS A 269 9.76 0.45 9.54
N VAL A 270 9.05 0.44 10.66
CA VAL A 270 8.49 -0.77 11.29
C VAL A 270 7.08 -0.47 11.75
N CYS A 271 6.12 -1.25 11.29
CA CYS A 271 4.69 -0.98 11.48
C CYS A 271 3.94 -2.24 11.92
N TYR A 272 2.84 -2.01 12.63
CA TYR A 272 1.89 -3.03 13.04
C TYR A 272 0.77 -3.12 12.00
N HIS A 273 0.54 -4.33 11.48
CA HIS A 273 -0.48 -4.58 10.46
C HIS A 273 -1.87 -4.74 11.11
N HIS A 274 -2.24 -3.73 11.88
CA HIS A 274 -3.52 -3.59 12.57
C HIS A 274 -3.93 -2.13 12.55
N GLY A 275 -5.23 -1.86 12.55
CA GLY A 275 -5.77 -0.51 12.55
C GLY A 275 -7.09 -0.41 13.26
N ASN A 276 -7.40 0.81 13.68
CA ASN A 276 -8.61 1.15 14.40
C ASN A 276 -9.63 1.76 13.44
N SER A 277 -10.90 1.37 13.58
CA SER A 277 -11.98 1.90 12.76
C SER A 277 -12.09 3.42 12.89
N VAL A 278 -12.18 4.12 11.78
CA VAL A 278 -12.27 5.58 11.75
C VAL A 278 -13.10 6.06 10.56
N ASP A 279 -13.83 7.16 10.72
CA ASP A 279 -14.39 7.88 9.57
C ASP A 279 -13.24 8.52 8.77
N PRO A 280 -13.20 8.39 7.43
CA PRO A 280 -12.15 8.99 6.62
C PRO A 280 -11.98 10.50 6.83
N GLU A 281 -13.05 11.23 7.15
CA GLU A 281 -13.00 12.67 7.43
C GLU A 281 -12.36 12.97 8.80
N GLU A 282 -12.34 12.01 9.72
CA GLU A 282 -11.73 12.11 11.05
C GLU A 282 -10.28 11.61 11.11
N ARG A 283 -9.68 11.28 9.95
CA ARG A 283 -8.32 10.73 9.87
C ARG A 283 -7.28 11.53 10.65
N ASP A 284 -7.40 12.85 10.62
CA ASP A 284 -6.44 13.78 11.24
C ASP A 284 -6.83 14.16 12.69
N CYS A 285 -7.89 13.55 13.24
CA CYS A 285 -8.24 13.73 14.65
C CYS A 285 -7.11 13.22 15.57
N PRO A 286 -7.00 13.76 16.80
CA PRO A 286 -5.99 13.33 17.76
C PRO A 286 -5.94 11.82 17.92
N THR A 287 -4.73 11.31 18.19
CA THR A 287 -4.46 9.88 18.38
C THR A 287 -5.35 9.29 19.47
N ALA A 288 -6.09 8.23 19.13
CA ALA A 288 -6.93 7.51 20.09
C ALA A 288 -6.09 6.62 21.02
N PHE A 289 -6.64 6.24 22.17
CA PHE A 289 -5.97 5.33 23.13
C PHE A 289 -5.57 3.99 22.48
N SER A 290 -6.41 3.45 21.61
CA SER A 290 -6.12 2.23 20.85
C SER A 290 -4.88 2.34 19.95
N ASP A 291 -4.66 3.50 19.33
CA ASP A 291 -3.46 3.74 18.52
C ASP A 291 -2.19 3.72 19.39
N ILE A 292 -2.28 4.22 20.63
CA ILE A 292 -1.17 4.18 21.60
C ILE A 292 -0.83 2.74 21.98
N GLN A 293 -1.83 1.89 22.18
CA GLN A 293 -1.61 0.46 22.46
C GLN A 293 -0.88 -0.24 21.32
N ASP A 294 -1.24 0.02 20.08
CA ASP A 294 -0.57 -0.54 18.89
C ASP A 294 0.91 -0.12 18.85
N VAL A 295 1.20 1.14 19.14
CA VAL A 295 2.59 1.63 19.23
C VAL A 295 3.36 0.97 20.37
N GLN A 296 2.73 0.70 21.52
CA GLN A 296 3.37 -0.01 22.63
C GLN A 296 3.75 -1.46 22.28
N ILE A 297 2.93 -2.13 21.44
CA ILE A 297 3.25 -3.45 20.90
C ILE A 297 4.51 -3.37 20.03
N LEU A 298 4.58 -2.36 19.16
CA LEU A 298 5.76 -2.11 18.32
C LEU A 298 7.00 -1.80 19.15
N CYS A 299 6.89 -0.95 20.19
CA CYS A 299 8.02 -0.63 21.08
C CYS A 299 8.62 -1.90 21.73
N ARG A 300 7.75 -2.84 22.14
CA ARG A 300 8.19 -4.14 22.68
C ARG A 300 8.89 -4.96 21.61
N PHE A 301 8.27 -5.11 20.43
CA PHE A 301 8.85 -5.86 19.33
C PHE A 301 10.22 -5.31 18.91
N VAL A 302 10.34 -4.00 18.76
CA VAL A 302 11.61 -3.34 18.39
C VAL A 302 12.69 -3.59 19.46
N ARG A 303 12.34 -3.46 20.73
CA ARG A 303 13.27 -3.72 21.85
C ARG A 303 13.78 -5.16 21.83
N ASP A 304 12.88 -6.11 21.60
CA ASP A 304 13.16 -7.55 21.72
C ASP A 304 13.85 -8.11 20.46
N HIS A 305 13.53 -7.58 19.28
CA HIS A 305 13.99 -8.17 18.00
C HIS A 305 14.91 -7.27 17.17
N LEU A 306 14.90 -5.95 17.36
CA LEU A 306 15.68 -5.00 16.57
C LEU A 306 16.58 -4.12 17.45
N PRO A 307 17.57 -4.70 18.15
CA PRO A 307 18.35 -4.01 19.19
C PRO A 307 19.17 -2.83 18.67
N GLY A 308 19.43 -2.75 17.39
CA GLY A 308 20.09 -1.62 16.72
C GLY A 308 19.22 -0.39 16.51
N LEU A 309 17.90 -0.47 16.81
CA LEU A 309 16.99 0.67 16.79
C LEU A 309 16.80 1.26 18.20
N ARG A 310 16.42 2.54 18.27
CA ARG A 310 15.89 3.10 19.52
C ARG A 310 14.52 2.47 19.80
N PRO A 311 14.15 2.26 21.08
CA PRO A 311 12.95 1.51 21.43
C PRO A 311 11.63 2.28 21.22
N GLU A 312 11.70 3.55 20.87
CA GLU A 312 10.57 4.44 20.62
C GLU A 312 10.67 5.02 19.21
N PRO A 313 9.53 5.22 18.51
CA PRO A 313 9.55 5.80 17.18
C PRO A 313 9.92 7.29 17.23
N ASP A 314 10.75 7.73 16.29
CA ASP A 314 11.08 9.16 16.12
C ASP A 314 9.98 9.90 15.34
N ILE A 315 9.33 9.21 14.39
CA ILE A 315 8.27 9.77 13.55
C ILE A 315 7.09 8.81 13.56
N MET A 316 5.88 9.35 13.73
CA MET A 316 4.63 8.64 13.53
C MET A 316 3.78 9.37 12.48
N GLU A 317 3.29 8.63 11.53
CA GLU A 317 2.35 9.08 10.50
C GLU A 317 1.12 8.16 10.52
N HIS A 318 0.05 8.58 9.86
CA HIS A 318 -1.15 7.76 9.71
C HIS A 318 -1.40 7.41 8.25
N CYS A 319 -1.77 6.15 8.02
CA CYS A 319 -2.26 5.66 6.75
C CYS A 319 -3.69 5.15 6.91
N MET A 320 -4.42 5.11 5.81
CA MET A 320 -5.78 4.57 5.79
C MET A 320 -5.78 3.24 5.06
N TYR A 321 -6.45 2.23 5.65
CA TYR A 321 -6.79 0.99 4.97
C TYR A 321 -8.30 0.95 4.73
N THR A 322 -8.71 0.30 3.65
CA THR A 322 -10.12 -0.01 3.39
C THR A 322 -10.24 -1.51 3.22
N GLY A 323 -10.84 -2.15 4.20
CA GLY A 323 -11.15 -3.58 4.17
C GLY A 323 -12.59 -3.83 3.74
N VAL A 324 -12.87 -5.02 3.21
CA VAL A 324 -14.23 -5.51 3.04
C VAL A 324 -14.64 -6.28 4.29
N CYS A 325 -15.64 -5.77 5.00
CA CYS A 325 -16.23 -6.50 6.10
C CYS A 325 -17.05 -7.66 5.54
N ASN A 326 -16.50 -8.87 5.61
CA ASN A 326 -17.31 -10.07 5.45
C ASN A 326 -17.69 -10.58 6.83
N VAL A 327 -18.93 -11.04 6.98
CA VAL A 327 -19.45 -11.67 8.21
C VAL A 327 -18.67 -12.95 8.56
N ALA A 328 -17.75 -13.40 7.69
CA ALA A 328 -16.95 -14.61 7.85
C ALA A 328 -15.45 -14.48 7.54
N SER A 329 -14.96 -13.43 6.90
CA SER A 329 -13.51 -13.23 6.68
C SER A 329 -13.22 -11.82 6.18
N THR A 330 -12.21 -11.18 6.74
CA THR A 330 -11.69 -9.89 6.31
C THR A 330 -10.94 -10.07 4.99
N LEU A 331 -11.55 -9.73 3.86
CA LEU A 331 -10.83 -9.56 2.60
C LEU A 331 -10.14 -8.20 2.64
N GLU A 332 -8.87 -8.17 2.98
CA GLU A 332 -8.05 -6.98 2.85
C GLU A 332 -7.68 -6.77 1.39
N PHE A 333 -8.19 -5.71 0.78
CA PHE A 333 -7.64 -5.21 -0.47
C PHE A 333 -6.29 -4.53 -0.17
N LYS A 334 -5.23 -5.24 -0.46
CA LYS A 334 -3.84 -4.74 -0.38
C LYS A 334 -3.42 -4.05 -1.67
#